data_7f6892299afaa3893496508335c21f6e
#
_entry.id   7f6892299afaa3893496508335c21f6e
#
_cell.length_a   1.000
_cell.length_b   1.000
_cell.length_c   1.000
_cell.angle_alpha   90.00
_cell.angle_beta   90.00
_cell.angle_gamma   90.00
#
_symmetry.space_group_name_H-M   'P 1'
#
loop_
_entity.id
_entity.type
_entity.pdbx_description
1 polymer ?
#
loop_
_entity_poly.entity_id
_entity_poly.type
_entity_poly.pdbx_seq_one_letter_code
_entity_poly.pdbx_strand_id
1 'polypeptide(L)'
;MGDRANFVFVQDSGETIVLYGHWAGYNMLEKLADAVAKAQPRWSDSGYATRIAVSQMINEFWDSGTGWGLYVNEITDNEHRIPVVNWKDRTFSLHQEDRSPGNKVRGMSNNAIFTMDLSAFVEKYSDAKILV
;
A
#
# COMPACT_ATOMS: atom_id res chain seq x y z
N MET A 1 12.36 -17.18 8.17
CA MET A 1 10.93 -17.13 7.86
C MET A 1 10.48 -15.73 7.60
N GLY A 2 9.66 -15.58 6.60
CA GLY A 2 9.15 -14.26 6.24
C GLY A 2 7.82 -13.96 6.90
N ASP A 3 7.39 -12.72 6.76
CA ASP A 3 6.04 -12.25 7.08
C ASP A 3 5.67 -11.32 5.93
N ARG A 4 5.40 -11.93 4.77
CA ARG A 4 5.42 -11.28 3.46
C ARG A 4 4.12 -10.55 3.18
N ALA A 5 4.24 -9.29 2.83
CA ALA A 5 3.09 -8.44 2.54
C ALA A 5 3.33 -7.59 1.30
N ASN A 6 2.24 -7.27 0.62
CA ASN A 6 2.24 -6.38 -0.54
C ASN A 6 1.32 -5.20 -0.26
N PHE A 7 1.73 -4.02 -0.70
CA PHE A 7 0.97 -2.78 -0.54
C PHE A 7 0.82 -2.17 -1.93
N VAL A 8 -0.41 -1.95 -2.35
CA VAL A 8 -0.71 -1.50 -3.73
C VAL A 8 -1.10 -0.04 -3.72
N PHE A 9 -0.44 0.75 -4.58
CA PHE A 9 -0.71 2.18 -4.73
C PHE A 9 -1.20 2.43 -6.16
N VAL A 10 -2.46 2.84 -6.30
CA VAL A 10 -3.05 3.13 -7.61
C VAL A 10 -2.75 4.57 -7.98
N GLN A 11 -2.09 4.74 -9.12
CA GLN A 11 -1.69 6.04 -9.62
C GLN A 11 -2.84 6.71 -10.38
N ASP A 12 -2.70 8.01 -10.67
CA ASP A 12 -3.71 8.75 -11.44
C ASP A 12 -3.94 8.13 -12.81
N SER A 13 -2.93 7.49 -13.40
CA SER A 13 -3.04 6.81 -14.67
C SER A 13 -3.84 5.52 -14.62
N GLY A 14 -4.10 4.99 -13.43
CA GLY A 14 -4.70 3.67 -13.24
C GLY A 14 -3.68 2.55 -13.10
N GLU A 15 -2.41 2.83 -13.39
CA GLU A 15 -1.34 1.86 -13.17
C GLU A 15 -1.08 1.73 -11.69
N THR A 16 -0.52 0.61 -11.26
CA THR A 16 -0.23 0.40 -9.85
C THR A 16 1.26 0.20 -9.60
N ILE A 17 1.73 0.77 -8.50
CA ILE A 17 3.04 0.48 -7.93
C ILE A 17 2.79 -0.39 -6.73
N VAL A 18 3.51 -1.49 -6.63
CA VAL A 18 3.35 -2.44 -5.53
C VAL A 18 4.63 -2.49 -4.73
N LEU A 19 4.51 -2.23 -3.44
CA LEU A 19 5.63 -2.35 -2.50
C LEU A 19 5.53 -3.72 -1.84
N TYR A 20 6.57 -4.53 -2.01
CA TYR A 20 6.69 -5.82 -1.35
C TYR A 20 7.62 -5.69 -0.14
N GLY A 21 7.19 -6.21 1.01
CA GLY A 21 8.03 -6.28 2.19
C GLY A 21 8.08 -7.70 2.72
N HIS A 22 9.30 -8.28 2.78
CA HIS A 22 9.48 -9.66 3.20
C HIS A 22 9.11 -9.88 4.67
N TRP A 23 9.23 -8.84 5.49
CA TRP A 23 8.90 -8.88 6.91
C TRP A 23 7.93 -7.76 7.30
N ALA A 24 7.01 -7.40 6.39
CA ALA A 24 6.18 -6.22 6.56
C ALA A 24 4.76 -6.52 7.04
N GLY A 25 4.44 -7.75 7.41
CA GLY A 25 3.07 -8.10 7.80
C GLY A 25 2.66 -7.61 9.17
N TYR A 26 3.59 -7.49 10.09
CA TYR A 26 3.27 -7.07 11.46
C TYR A 26 2.87 -5.60 11.49
N ASN A 27 1.69 -5.31 12.04
CA ASN A 27 1.13 -3.96 12.10
C ASN A 27 1.06 -3.27 10.73
N MET A 28 0.81 -4.06 9.68
CA MET A 28 0.89 -3.54 8.31
C MET A 28 -0.08 -2.40 8.04
N LEU A 29 -1.29 -2.47 8.57
CA LEU A 29 -2.29 -1.41 8.31
C LEU A 29 -1.93 -0.13 9.06
N GLU A 30 -1.46 -0.24 10.28
CA GLU A 30 -1.03 0.91 11.07
C GLU A 30 0.17 1.60 10.42
N LYS A 31 1.14 0.82 9.97
CA LYS A 31 2.31 1.36 9.28
C LYS A 31 1.95 2.02 7.95
N LEU A 32 1.06 1.40 7.21
CA LEU A 32 0.58 1.98 5.95
C LEU A 32 -0.17 3.27 6.21
N ALA A 33 -1.04 3.29 7.22
CA ALA A 33 -1.80 4.49 7.56
C ALA A 33 -0.88 5.64 7.95
N ASP A 34 0.17 5.35 8.73
CA ASP A 34 1.16 6.38 9.09
C ASP A 34 1.86 6.93 7.84
N ALA A 35 2.21 6.06 6.91
CA ALA A 35 2.87 6.45 5.66
C ALA A 35 1.94 7.30 4.79
N VAL A 36 0.68 6.89 4.69
CA VAL A 36 -0.34 7.64 3.93
C VAL A 36 -0.59 9.00 4.56
N ALA A 37 -0.65 9.06 5.90
CA ALA A 37 -0.81 10.31 6.63
C ALA A 37 0.34 11.27 6.33
N LYS A 38 1.57 10.74 6.30
CA LYS A 38 2.76 11.55 5.99
C LYS A 38 2.69 12.11 4.58
N ALA A 39 2.09 11.39 3.66
CA ALA A 39 1.95 11.79 2.27
C ALA A 39 0.80 12.77 2.03
N GLN A 40 0.03 13.12 3.06
CA GLN A 40 -1.19 13.91 2.91
C GLN A 40 -1.04 15.20 2.11
N PRO A 41 0.02 15.99 2.29
CA PRO A 41 0.17 17.21 1.48
C PRO A 41 0.30 16.96 -0.02
N ARG A 42 0.55 15.72 -0.41
CA ARG A 42 0.75 15.32 -1.81
C ARG A 42 -0.28 14.32 -2.32
N TRP A 43 -1.39 14.15 -1.63
CA TRP A 43 -2.41 13.20 -2.08
C TRP A 43 -2.94 13.50 -3.49
N SER A 44 -2.85 14.75 -3.94
CA SER A 44 -3.29 15.12 -5.29
C SER A 44 -2.23 14.83 -6.36
N ASP A 45 -1.06 14.32 -5.96
CA ASP A 45 0.02 13.99 -6.88
C ASP A 45 0.48 12.56 -6.60
N SER A 46 -0.06 11.62 -7.36
CA SER A 46 0.14 10.20 -7.07
C SER A 46 1.60 9.77 -7.07
N GLY A 47 2.41 10.36 -7.94
CA GLY A 47 3.84 10.02 -7.97
C GLY A 47 4.55 10.43 -6.70
N TYR A 48 4.33 11.67 -6.24
CA TYR A 48 4.93 12.15 -5.00
C TYR A 48 4.36 11.41 -3.79
N ALA A 49 3.05 11.21 -3.76
CA ALA A 49 2.40 10.54 -2.63
C ALA A 49 2.92 9.11 -2.46
N THR A 50 3.04 8.38 -3.56
CA THR A 50 3.56 7.01 -3.52
C THR A 50 5.01 6.99 -3.03
N ARG A 51 5.85 7.88 -3.57
CA ARG A 51 7.26 7.92 -3.16
C ARG A 51 7.37 8.22 -1.66
N ILE A 52 6.58 9.17 -1.15
CA ILE A 52 6.62 9.51 0.27
C ILE A 52 6.17 8.31 1.11
N ALA A 53 5.06 7.66 0.73
CA ALA A 53 4.56 6.50 1.46
C ALA A 53 5.58 5.36 1.47
N VAL A 54 6.16 5.06 0.31
CA VAL A 54 7.18 4.01 0.19
C VAL A 54 8.39 4.35 1.05
N SER A 55 8.86 5.60 0.99
CA SER A 55 10.00 6.04 1.81
C SER A 55 9.75 5.85 3.29
N GLN A 56 8.54 6.19 3.75
CA GLN A 56 8.18 6.04 5.16
C GLN A 56 8.14 4.58 5.58
N MET A 57 7.64 3.71 4.72
CA MET A 57 7.54 2.30 5.05
C MET A 57 8.89 1.60 5.07
N ILE A 58 9.77 1.90 4.10
CA ILE A 58 11.10 1.32 4.04
C ILE A 58 12.02 1.96 5.09
N ASN A 59 11.88 3.26 5.28
CA ASN A 59 12.59 4.03 6.29
C ASN A 59 14.12 3.85 6.18
N GLU A 60 14.78 3.50 7.27
CA GLU A 60 16.25 3.39 7.31
C GLU A 60 16.81 2.29 6.42
N PHE A 61 15.97 1.39 5.93
CA PHE A 61 16.40 0.27 5.09
C PHE A 61 16.30 0.56 3.59
N TRP A 62 16.15 1.81 3.22
CA TRP A 62 15.89 2.19 1.83
C TRP A 62 17.00 1.77 0.86
N ASP A 63 18.22 1.60 1.32
CA ASP A 63 19.35 1.17 0.48
C ASP A 63 19.76 -0.29 0.71
N SER A 64 18.93 -1.04 1.46
CA SER A 64 19.20 -2.46 1.70
C SER A 64 19.01 -3.27 0.42
N GLY A 65 19.86 -4.26 0.21
CA GLY A 65 19.74 -5.15 -0.94
C GLY A 65 18.67 -6.22 -0.78
N THR A 66 18.05 -6.31 0.39
CA THR A 66 17.03 -7.33 0.68
C THR A 66 15.89 -6.73 1.48
N GLY A 67 14.79 -7.46 1.54
CA GLY A 67 13.66 -7.15 2.41
C GLY A 67 12.55 -6.35 1.75
N TRP A 68 12.85 -5.56 0.71
CA TRP A 68 11.88 -4.71 0.06
C TRP A 68 12.06 -4.75 -1.46
N GLY A 69 10.95 -4.65 -2.18
CA GLY A 69 10.98 -4.60 -3.63
C GLY A 69 9.81 -3.79 -4.16
N LEU A 70 9.95 -3.32 -5.40
CA LEU A 70 8.90 -2.58 -6.09
C LEU A 70 8.51 -3.34 -7.36
N TYR A 71 7.21 -3.45 -7.58
CA TYR A 71 6.65 -4.14 -8.74
C TYR A 71 5.59 -3.26 -9.38
N VAL A 72 5.26 -3.54 -10.62
CA VAL A 72 4.25 -2.78 -11.37
C VAL A 72 3.15 -3.74 -11.77
N ASN A 73 1.92 -3.40 -11.36
CA ASN A 73 0.71 -4.14 -11.74
C ASN A 73 0.71 -5.63 -11.36
N GLU A 74 1.51 -6.00 -10.37
CA GLU A 74 1.50 -7.38 -9.87
C GLU A 74 1.96 -7.44 -8.43
N ILE A 75 1.40 -8.36 -7.67
CA ILE A 75 1.93 -8.69 -6.35
C ILE A 75 2.84 -9.91 -6.47
N THR A 76 3.77 -10.02 -5.55
CA THR A 76 4.66 -11.17 -5.48
C THR A 76 4.25 -12.08 -4.33
N ASP A 77 5.18 -12.76 -3.68
CA ASP A 77 4.86 -13.63 -2.54
C ASP A 77 4.01 -12.87 -1.52
N ASN A 78 3.04 -13.56 -0.93
CA ASN A 78 2.10 -12.89 -0.07
C ASN A 78 1.56 -13.83 0.99
N GLU A 79 1.36 -13.31 2.22
CA GLU A 79 0.81 -14.07 3.32
C GLU A 79 -0.38 -13.37 3.99
N HIS A 80 -0.78 -12.22 3.48
CA HIS A 80 -1.81 -11.39 4.10
C HIS A 80 -2.82 -10.90 3.07
N ARG A 81 -3.91 -10.33 3.54
CA ARG A 81 -4.78 -9.55 2.68
C ARG A 81 -3.99 -8.35 2.17
N ILE A 82 -4.41 -7.83 1.04
CA ILE A 82 -3.64 -6.83 0.31
C ILE A 82 -4.31 -5.47 0.43
N PRO A 83 -3.67 -4.52 1.11
CA PRO A 83 -4.19 -3.15 1.18
C PRO A 83 -3.92 -2.40 -0.11
N VAL A 84 -4.90 -1.62 -0.56
CA VAL A 84 -4.81 -0.83 -1.77
C VAL A 84 -5.14 0.62 -1.45
N VAL A 85 -4.20 1.50 -1.75
CA VAL A 85 -4.38 2.94 -1.64
C VAL A 85 -4.61 3.50 -3.03
N ASN A 86 -5.75 4.13 -3.25
CA ASN A 86 -6.08 4.77 -4.51
C ASN A 86 -6.08 6.28 -4.31
N TRP A 87 -5.03 6.94 -4.82
CA TRP A 87 -4.87 8.38 -4.63
C TRP A 87 -5.92 9.18 -5.40
N LYS A 88 -6.27 8.69 -6.60
CA LYS A 88 -7.23 9.40 -7.43
C LYS A 88 -8.61 9.44 -6.80
N ASP A 89 -9.07 8.30 -6.31
CA ASP A 89 -10.39 8.19 -5.71
C ASP A 89 -10.39 8.51 -4.22
N ARG A 90 -9.22 8.69 -3.63
CA ARG A 90 -9.06 8.95 -2.19
C ARG A 90 -9.68 7.84 -1.36
N THR A 91 -9.37 6.61 -1.71
CA THR A 91 -9.90 5.44 -1.03
C THR A 91 -8.80 4.50 -0.58
N PHE A 92 -9.13 3.76 0.45
CA PHE A 92 -8.40 2.58 0.90
C PHE A 92 -9.33 1.38 0.73
N SER A 93 -8.79 0.28 0.19
CA SER A 93 -9.54 -0.97 0.11
C SER A 93 -8.66 -2.14 0.49
N LEU A 94 -9.29 -3.23 0.91
CA LEU A 94 -8.58 -4.44 1.29
C LEU A 94 -9.03 -5.56 0.35
N HIS A 95 -8.06 -6.29 -0.20
CA HIS A 95 -8.32 -7.32 -1.21
C HIS A 95 -7.70 -8.64 -0.81
N GLN A 96 -8.18 -9.72 -1.42
CA GLN A 96 -7.60 -11.03 -1.24
C GLN A 96 -6.69 -11.38 -2.39
N GLU A 97 -5.73 -12.26 -2.14
CA GLU A 97 -4.91 -12.84 -3.19
C GLU A 97 -5.80 -13.67 -4.12
N ASP A 98 -5.56 -13.55 -5.43
CA ASP A 98 -6.30 -14.29 -6.44
C ASP A 98 -5.41 -14.42 -7.68
N ARG A 99 -4.88 -15.60 -7.89
CA ARG A 99 -3.93 -15.87 -8.98
C ARG A 99 -4.61 -16.24 -10.30
N SER A 100 -5.95 -16.21 -10.35
CA SER A 100 -6.66 -16.49 -11.60
C SER A 100 -6.44 -15.35 -12.59
N PRO A 101 -6.57 -15.64 -13.92
CA PRO A 101 -6.39 -14.60 -14.92
C PRO A 101 -7.54 -13.59 -14.89
N GLY A 102 -7.28 -12.39 -15.41
CA GLY A 102 -8.31 -11.37 -15.56
C GLY A 102 -8.28 -10.28 -14.49
N ASN A 103 -7.42 -10.40 -13.50
CA ASN A 103 -7.28 -9.35 -12.48
C ASN A 103 -6.39 -8.23 -13.00
N LYS A 104 -6.75 -6.98 -12.68
CA LYS A 104 -5.97 -5.81 -13.09
C LYS A 104 -4.57 -5.82 -12.50
N VAL A 105 -4.46 -6.21 -11.23
CA VAL A 105 -3.18 -6.41 -10.57
C VAL A 105 -3.00 -7.92 -10.49
N ARG A 106 -1.97 -8.42 -11.15
CA ARG A 106 -1.75 -9.86 -11.18
C ARG A 106 -1.57 -10.38 -9.76
N GLY A 107 -2.34 -11.39 -9.41
CA GLY A 107 -2.27 -12.02 -8.10
C GLY A 107 -3.22 -11.45 -7.07
N MET A 108 -3.96 -10.40 -7.40
CA MET A 108 -4.88 -9.76 -6.45
C MET A 108 -6.28 -9.70 -7.04
N SER A 109 -7.29 -10.08 -6.26
CA SER A 109 -8.68 -10.01 -6.68
C SER A 109 -9.08 -8.56 -7.01
N ASN A 110 -9.82 -8.39 -8.10
CA ASN A 110 -10.39 -7.08 -8.45
C ASN A 110 -11.43 -6.61 -7.43
N ASN A 111 -12.03 -7.54 -6.67
CA ASN A 111 -13.12 -7.22 -5.77
C ASN A 111 -12.59 -6.94 -4.38
N ALA A 112 -12.91 -5.76 -3.84
CA ALA A 112 -12.51 -5.40 -2.50
C ALA A 112 -13.36 -6.15 -1.47
N ILE A 113 -12.73 -6.55 -0.36
CA ILE A 113 -13.44 -7.05 0.80
C ILE A 113 -14.25 -5.91 1.42
N PHE A 114 -13.62 -4.74 1.52
CA PHE A 114 -14.29 -3.50 1.90
C PHE A 114 -13.48 -2.32 1.37
N THR A 115 -14.14 -1.16 1.33
CA THR A 115 -13.53 0.10 0.88
C THR A 115 -13.96 1.20 1.85
N MET A 116 -13.06 2.13 2.12
CA MET A 116 -13.35 3.28 2.96
C MET A 116 -12.62 4.51 2.42
N ASP A 117 -13.02 5.69 2.86
CA ASP A 117 -12.30 6.91 2.50
C ASP A 117 -10.88 6.87 3.05
N LEU A 118 -9.95 7.44 2.29
CA LEU A 118 -8.54 7.44 2.68
C LEU A 118 -8.34 8.19 3.99
N SER A 119 -9.03 9.31 4.19
CA SER A 119 -8.94 10.05 5.45
C SER A 119 -9.49 9.24 6.61
N ALA A 120 -10.55 8.47 6.41
CA ALA A 120 -11.11 7.61 7.43
C ALA A 120 -10.13 6.48 7.79
N PHE A 121 -9.43 5.94 6.79
CA PHE A 121 -8.41 4.92 7.01
C PHE A 121 -7.29 5.46 7.90
N VAL A 122 -6.79 6.66 7.57
CA VAL A 122 -5.74 7.30 8.37
C VAL A 122 -6.22 7.52 9.79
N GLU A 123 -7.42 8.05 9.95
CA GLU A 123 -7.95 8.33 11.28
C GLU A 123 -8.09 7.07 12.12
N LYS A 124 -8.49 5.97 11.49
CA LYS A 124 -8.73 4.72 12.21
C LYS A 124 -7.45 3.99 12.60
N TYR A 125 -6.45 3.99 11.73
CA TYR A 125 -5.29 3.12 11.89
C TYR A 125 -3.97 3.84 12.19
N SER A 126 -3.88 5.13 11.91
CA SER A 126 -2.62 5.84 12.14
C SER A 126 -2.45 6.19 13.60
N ASP A 127 -1.28 5.84 14.14
CA ASP A 127 -0.89 6.27 15.48
C ASP A 127 -0.29 7.66 15.45
N ALA A 128 0.21 8.06 14.29
CA ALA A 128 0.76 9.38 14.09
C ALA A 128 -0.36 10.38 13.98
N LYS A 129 -1.38 10.31 14.84
CA LYS A 129 -2.47 11.25 14.80
C LYS A 129 -1.93 12.59 14.50
N ILE A 130 -2.03 12.94 13.26
CA ILE A 130 -1.58 14.19 12.81
C ILE A 130 -2.42 15.19 13.52
N LEU A 131 -1.79 15.74 14.44
CA LEU A 131 -2.34 16.85 15.09
C LEU A 131 -2.31 17.97 14.13
N VAL A 132 -3.38 18.16 13.52
CA VAL A 132 -3.52 19.29 12.66
C VAL A 132 -3.82 20.48 13.52
#